data_daffd9c73dac0161bfc33115f01ef6af
#
_entry.id   daffd9c73dac0161bfc33115f01ef6af
#
_cell.length_a   1.000
_cell.length_b   1.000
_cell.length_c   1.000
_cell.angle_alpha   90.00
_cell.angle_beta   90.00
_cell.angle_gamma   90.00
#
_symmetry.space_group_name_H-M   'P 1'
#
loop_
_entity.id
_entity.type
_entity.pdbx_description
1 polymer ?
#
loop_
_entity_poly.entity_id
_entity_poly.type
_entity_poly.pdbx_seq_one_letter_code
_entity_poly.pdbx_strand_id
1 'polypeptide(L)'
;MMTAGHPGQLADAVKLGHRKFPTGVTVVAAYGSTGPVGLAVNAFSSVSLDPPTVMFCVARTSKTYASLLAVDRVCINILSEDQSDVARTFAVSGGDKFASIRWHRGETGAPVLDGSAAYFEAILEVRLPAYSHEIFLGRVVASSTEPGKRPMVYYDGSMHDVDGHLLDGAR
;
A
#
# COMPACT_ATOMS: atom_id res chain seq x y z
N MET A 1 32.47 -11.51 -16.79
CA MET A 1 31.51 -12.48 -17.37
C MET A 1 30.61 -12.94 -16.21
N MET A 2 29.43 -12.35 -16.08
CA MET A 2 28.48 -12.71 -15.01
C MET A 2 27.82 -14.04 -15.39
N THR A 3 28.12 -15.09 -14.61
CA THR A 3 27.42 -16.38 -14.74
C THR A 3 25.96 -16.18 -14.37
N ALA A 4 25.05 -16.47 -15.29
CA ALA A 4 23.61 -16.50 -15.04
C ALA A 4 23.35 -17.55 -13.93
N GLY A 5 23.14 -17.10 -12.71
CA GLY A 5 22.77 -17.95 -11.59
C GLY A 5 21.44 -18.66 -11.86
N HIS A 6 21.23 -19.81 -11.23
CA HIS A 6 19.97 -20.53 -11.32
C HIS A 6 18.79 -19.61 -10.96
N PRO A 7 17.62 -19.69 -11.62
CA PRO A 7 16.50 -18.77 -11.42
C PRO A 7 16.10 -18.58 -9.95
N GLY A 8 16.23 -19.61 -9.10
CA GLY A 8 15.97 -19.50 -7.67
C GLY A 8 16.97 -18.62 -6.92
N GLN A 9 18.27 -18.71 -7.27
CA GLN A 9 19.31 -17.89 -6.65
C GLN A 9 19.15 -16.40 -6.97
N LEU A 10 18.72 -16.06 -8.19
CA LEU A 10 18.46 -14.69 -8.58
C LEU A 10 17.25 -14.13 -7.80
N ALA A 11 16.17 -14.91 -7.68
CA ALA A 11 14.99 -14.48 -6.92
C ALA A 11 15.32 -14.21 -5.44
N ASP A 12 16.15 -15.04 -4.82
CA ASP A 12 16.57 -14.84 -3.43
C ASP A 12 17.49 -13.63 -3.28
N ALA A 13 18.40 -13.41 -4.22
CA ALA A 13 19.24 -12.21 -4.24
C ALA A 13 18.40 -10.93 -4.40
N VAL A 14 17.36 -10.95 -5.25
CA VAL A 14 16.43 -9.85 -5.42
C VAL A 14 15.65 -9.58 -4.13
N LYS A 15 15.16 -10.61 -3.44
CA LYS A 15 14.49 -10.45 -2.12
C LYS A 15 15.40 -9.80 -1.09
N LEU A 16 16.67 -10.21 -1.02
CA LEU A 16 17.64 -9.60 -0.13
C LEU A 16 17.92 -8.14 -0.49
N GLY A 17 17.97 -7.83 -1.79
CA GLY A 17 18.08 -6.43 -2.27
C GLY A 17 16.88 -5.59 -1.86
N HIS A 18 15.66 -6.09 -2.01
CA HIS A 18 14.44 -5.40 -1.59
C HIS A 18 14.42 -5.09 -0.08
N ARG A 19 15.01 -5.95 0.77
CA ARG A 19 15.12 -5.69 2.21
C ARG A 19 15.99 -4.46 2.54
N LYS A 20 16.84 -4.01 1.63
CA LYS A 20 17.67 -2.80 1.77
C LYS A 20 16.96 -1.52 1.32
N PHE A 21 15.76 -1.64 0.76
CA PHE A 21 14.96 -0.52 0.30
C PHE A 21 13.83 -0.23 1.31
N PRO A 22 13.96 0.80 2.16
CA PRO A 22 12.91 1.19 3.08
C PRO A 22 11.71 1.75 2.30
N THR A 23 10.51 1.35 2.70
CA THR A 23 9.26 1.84 2.11
C THR A 23 8.33 2.33 3.21
N GLY A 24 7.33 3.13 2.84
CA GLY A 24 6.16 3.32 3.68
C GLY A 24 5.33 2.02 3.76
N VAL A 25 4.34 2.02 4.64
CA VAL A 25 3.33 0.96 4.74
C VAL A 25 1.98 1.56 4.41
N THR A 26 1.30 0.99 3.41
CA THR A 26 -0.03 1.42 3.02
C THR A 26 -1.05 0.30 3.16
N VAL A 27 -2.31 0.66 3.36
CA VAL A 27 -3.45 -0.23 3.18
C VAL A 27 -4.29 0.30 2.03
N VAL A 28 -4.37 -0.48 0.96
CA VAL A 28 -5.32 -0.23 -0.13
C VAL A 28 -6.65 -0.85 0.26
N ALA A 29 -7.67 -0.02 0.38
CA ALA A 29 -9.02 -0.40 0.77
C ALA A 29 -10.04 -0.02 -0.30
N ALA A 30 -11.05 -0.86 -0.48
CA ALA A 30 -12.16 -0.64 -1.40
C ALA A 30 -13.47 -1.11 -0.77
N TYR A 31 -14.58 -0.66 -1.32
CA TYR A 31 -15.89 -1.17 -0.91
C TYR A 31 -16.44 -2.07 -2.02
N GLY A 32 -16.34 -3.39 -1.81
CA GLY A 32 -16.83 -4.40 -2.74
C GLY A 32 -18.33 -4.70 -2.55
N SER A 33 -18.84 -5.65 -3.30
CA SER A 33 -20.25 -6.03 -3.27
C SER A 33 -20.75 -6.59 -1.93
N THR A 34 -19.85 -7.19 -1.15
CA THR A 34 -20.15 -7.82 0.14
C THR A 34 -19.66 -7.02 1.35
N GLY A 35 -19.08 -5.84 1.14
CA GLY A 35 -18.55 -5.00 2.20
C GLY A 35 -17.13 -4.51 1.93
N PRO A 36 -16.48 -3.90 2.94
CA PRO A 36 -15.13 -3.39 2.79
C PRO A 36 -14.11 -4.52 2.62
N VAL A 37 -13.15 -4.30 1.72
CA VAL A 37 -12.02 -5.20 1.46
C VAL A 37 -10.73 -4.40 1.46
N GLY A 38 -9.60 -5.03 1.83
CA GLY A 38 -8.32 -4.34 1.83
C GLY A 38 -7.14 -5.28 2.02
N LEU A 39 -5.95 -4.76 1.72
CA LEU A 39 -4.67 -5.45 1.92
C LEU A 39 -3.55 -4.45 2.18
N ALA A 40 -2.55 -4.87 2.94
CA ALA A 40 -1.33 -4.11 3.11
C ALA A 40 -0.48 -4.16 1.83
N VAL A 41 0.06 -3.02 1.43
CA VAL A 41 0.86 -2.85 0.22
C VAL A 41 2.02 -1.90 0.51
N ASN A 42 3.25 -2.31 0.22
CA ASN A 42 4.42 -1.41 0.20
C ASN A 42 4.83 -1.00 -1.22
N ALA A 43 4.39 -1.73 -2.23
CA ALA A 43 4.61 -1.36 -3.64
C ALA A 43 3.66 -0.22 -4.05
N PHE A 44 3.85 0.94 -3.46
CA PHE A 44 3.11 2.19 -3.71
C PHE A 44 4.06 3.28 -4.16
N SER A 45 3.65 4.09 -5.13
CA SER A 45 4.42 5.24 -5.60
C SER A 45 3.51 6.36 -6.13
N SER A 46 3.95 7.61 -5.96
CA SER A 46 3.48 8.74 -6.73
C SER A 46 3.97 8.61 -8.18
N VAL A 47 3.11 8.94 -9.14
CA VAL A 47 3.40 8.86 -10.59
C VAL A 47 3.42 10.26 -11.20
N SER A 48 2.42 11.09 -10.90
CA SER A 48 2.26 12.45 -11.45
C SER A 48 1.56 13.34 -10.44
N LEU A 49 1.80 14.64 -10.54
CA LEU A 49 1.05 15.67 -9.81
C LEU A 49 0.05 16.40 -10.72
N ASP A 50 0.19 16.26 -12.04
CA ASP A 50 -0.73 16.86 -13.02
C ASP A 50 -1.00 15.88 -14.18
N PRO A 51 -2.15 15.19 -14.19
CA PRO A 51 -3.09 15.05 -13.08
C PRO A 51 -2.49 14.24 -11.91
N PRO A 52 -2.94 14.48 -10.66
CA PRO A 52 -2.47 13.72 -9.51
C PRO A 52 -2.74 12.23 -9.69
N THR A 53 -1.68 11.43 -9.76
CA THR A 53 -1.77 10.00 -10.08
C THR A 53 -0.84 9.20 -9.20
N VAL A 54 -1.33 8.09 -8.71
CA VAL A 54 -0.58 7.12 -7.89
C VAL A 54 -0.63 5.73 -8.50
N MET A 55 0.35 4.89 -8.16
CA MET A 55 0.34 3.48 -8.51
C MET A 55 0.52 2.59 -7.30
N PHE A 56 0.00 1.38 -7.38
CA PHE A 56 0.30 0.29 -6.46
C PHE A 56 0.25 -1.07 -7.17
N CYS A 57 0.93 -2.06 -6.58
CA CYS A 57 0.96 -3.41 -7.13
C CYS A 57 0.29 -4.40 -6.19
N VAL A 58 -0.49 -5.32 -6.75
CA VAL A 58 -1.19 -6.38 -5.99
C VAL A 58 -0.85 -7.74 -6.58
N ALA A 59 -0.45 -8.68 -5.72
CA ALA A 59 -0.25 -10.05 -6.13
C ALA A 59 -1.57 -10.68 -6.57
N ARG A 60 -1.60 -11.35 -7.72
CA ARG A 60 -2.79 -12.02 -8.27
C ARG A 60 -3.27 -13.19 -7.40
N THR A 61 -2.39 -13.70 -6.52
CA THR A 61 -2.72 -14.70 -5.52
C THR A 61 -3.39 -14.14 -4.26
N SER A 62 -3.46 -12.80 -4.12
CA SER A 62 -4.16 -12.16 -3.01
C SER A 62 -5.66 -12.42 -3.09
N LYS A 63 -6.29 -12.76 -1.96
CA LYS A 63 -7.76 -12.91 -1.88
C LYS A 63 -8.52 -11.61 -2.18
N THR A 64 -7.89 -10.47 -1.99
CA THR A 64 -8.47 -9.15 -2.27
C THR A 64 -8.38 -8.78 -3.76
N TYR A 65 -7.54 -9.47 -4.54
CA TYR A 65 -7.27 -9.13 -5.95
C TYR A 65 -8.54 -9.09 -6.80
N ALA A 66 -9.37 -10.13 -6.74
CA ALA A 66 -10.61 -10.19 -7.53
C ALA A 66 -11.58 -9.04 -7.18
N SER A 67 -11.66 -8.66 -5.90
CA SER A 67 -12.48 -7.53 -5.47
C SER A 67 -11.95 -6.20 -6.01
N LEU A 68 -10.63 -6.01 -6.04
CA LEU A 68 -10.00 -4.79 -6.58
C LEU A 68 -10.16 -4.68 -8.11
N LEU A 69 -10.23 -5.81 -8.82
CA LEU A 69 -10.52 -5.78 -10.25
C LEU A 69 -11.97 -5.34 -10.55
N ALA A 70 -12.89 -5.61 -9.63
CA ALA A 70 -14.33 -5.35 -9.79
C ALA A 70 -14.77 -3.95 -9.34
N VAL A 71 -13.86 -3.12 -8.80
CA VAL A 71 -14.17 -1.78 -8.31
C VAL A 71 -13.32 -0.73 -9.00
N ASP A 72 -13.84 0.50 -9.11
CA ASP A 72 -13.11 1.62 -9.69
C ASP A 72 -12.63 2.64 -8.65
N ARG A 73 -13.01 2.47 -7.37
CA ARG A 73 -12.73 3.44 -6.32
C ARG A 73 -11.99 2.76 -5.17
N VAL A 74 -10.88 3.34 -4.79
CA VAL A 74 -10.03 2.85 -3.70
C VAL A 74 -9.61 4.00 -2.81
N CYS A 75 -9.25 3.67 -1.57
CA CYS A 75 -8.51 4.54 -0.68
C CYS A 75 -7.15 3.89 -0.37
N ILE A 76 -6.07 4.62 -0.57
CA ILE A 76 -4.72 4.24 -0.18
C ILE A 76 -4.45 4.95 1.14
N ASN A 77 -4.47 4.21 2.25
CA ASN A 77 -4.23 4.71 3.58
C ASN A 77 -2.75 4.54 3.92
N ILE A 78 -2.01 5.62 4.14
CA ILE A 78 -0.62 5.61 4.60
C ILE A 78 -0.66 5.43 6.12
N LEU A 79 -0.20 4.30 6.60
CA LEU A 79 -0.27 3.98 8.02
C LEU A 79 0.69 4.82 8.85
N SER A 80 0.24 5.23 10.03
CA SER A 80 1.07 5.86 11.04
C SER A 80 1.84 4.83 11.87
N GLU A 81 2.91 5.26 12.53
CA GLU A 81 3.81 4.40 13.32
C GLU A 81 3.08 3.64 14.46
N ASP A 82 1.97 4.17 14.98
CA ASP A 82 1.15 3.54 16.02
C ASP A 82 0.13 2.53 15.46
N GLN A 83 0.11 2.28 14.15
CA GLN A 83 -0.81 1.35 13.48
C GLN A 83 -0.17 0.00 13.12
N SER A 84 0.81 -0.49 13.87
CA SER A 84 1.47 -1.78 13.57
C SER A 84 0.50 -2.96 13.56
N ASP A 85 -0.53 -2.95 14.42
CA ASP A 85 -1.54 -4.01 14.46
C ASP A 85 -2.48 -3.95 13.26
N VAL A 86 -2.79 -2.73 12.76
CA VAL A 86 -3.52 -2.53 11.51
C VAL A 86 -2.73 -3.13 10.36
N ALA A 87 -1.43 -2.79 10.25
CA ALA A 87 -0.56 -3.32 9.20
C ALA A 87 -0.52 -4.86 9.22
N ARG A 88 -0.36 -5.49 10.38
CA ARG A 88 -0.39 -6.95 10.54
C ARG A 88 -1.73 -7.55 10.11
N THR A 89 -2.85 -6.94 10.54
CA THR A 89 -4.20 -7.38 10.18
C THR A 89 -4.39 -7.40 8.66
N PHE A 90 -3.95 -6.35 7.96
CA PHE A 90 -4.10 -6.26 6.51
C PHE A 90 -3.03 -7.05 5.72
N ALA A 91 -1.92 -7.44 6.34
CA ALA A 91 -0.90 -8.31 5.74
C ALA A 91 -1.32 -9.78 5.69
N VAL A 92 -2.18 -10.24 6.60
CA VAL A 92 -2.66 -11.64 6.64
C VAL A 92 -3.73 -11.86 5.57
N SER A 93 -3.76 -13.06 4.99
CA SER A 93 -4.75 -13.43 3.98
C SER A 93 -6.05 -13.95 4.62
N GLY A 94 -7.19 -13.37 4.26
CA GLY A 94 -8.53 -13.80 4.70
C GLY A 94 -8.98 -13.14 6.01
N GLY A 95 -10.16 -13.57 6.51
CA GLY A 95 -10.82 -13.01 7.69
C GLY A 95 -11.52 -11.68 7.42
N ASP A 96 -12.36 -11.27 8.37
CA ASP A 96 -12.96 -9.92 8.39
C ASP A 96 -11.96 -8.94 9.02
N LYS A 97 -11.17 -8.31 8.17
CA LYS A 97 -10.09 -7.39 8.59
C LYS A 97 -10.62 -6.07 9.13
N PHE A 98 -11.85 -5.72 8.78
CA PHE A 98 -12.46 -4.45 9.17
C PHE A 98 -13.24 -4.52 10.48
N ALA A 99 -13.53 -5.73 11.00
CA ALA A 99 -14.33 -5.91 12.23
C ALA A 99 -13.72 -5.23 13.47
N SER A 100 -12.37 -5.18 13.56
CA SER A 100 -11.67 -4.60 14.72
C SER A 100 -10.99 -3.27 14.42
N ILE A 101 -11.07 -2.78 13.20
CA ILE A 101 -10.39 -1.57 12.74
C ILE A 101 -11.43 -0.45 12.58
N ARG A 102 -11.17 0.71 13.16
CA ARG A 102 -12.02 1.90 12.96
C ARG A 102 -11.76 2.49 11.59
N TRP A 103 -12.84 2.79 10.89
CA TRP A 103 -12.82 3.38 9.56
C TRP A 103 -14.14 4.08 9.25
N HIS A 104 -14.13 4.94 8.27
CA HIS A 104 -15.32 5.59 7.75
C HIS A 104 -15.31 5.57 6.22
N ARG A 105 -16.43 5.91 5.60
CA ARG A 105 -16.49 6.09 4.14
C ARG A 105 -15.94 7.46 3.78
N GLY A 106 -14.97 7.49 2.89
CA GLY A 106 -14.48 8.72 2.29
C GLY A 106 -15.46 9.31 1.25
N GLU A 107 -15.01 10.34 0.54
CA GLU A 107 -15.80 11.03 -0.50
C GLU A 107 -16.16 10.10 -1.66
N THR A 108 -15.27 9.18 -2.03
CA THR A 108 -15.53 8.17 -3.07
C THR A 108 -16.36 6.99 -2.58
N GLY A 109 -16.59 6.89 -1.26
CA GLY A 109 -17.21 5.76 -0.60
C GLY A 109 -16.23 4.62 -0.27
N ALA A 110 -14.96 4.74 -0.62
CA ALA A 110 -13.91 3.80 -0.22
C ALA A 110 -13.59 3.94 1.29
N PRO A 111 -13.12 2.87 1.95
CA PRO A 111 -12.79 2.92 3.38
C PRO A 111 -11.54 3.77 3.66
N VAL A 112 -11.70 4.81 4.47
CA VAL A 112 -10.61 5.57 5.08
C VAL A 112 -10.38 5.03 6.49
N LEU A 113 -9.16 4.60 6.79
CA LEU A 113 -8.81 4.05 8.10
C LEU A 113 -8.50 5.19 9.07
N ASP A 114 -9.17 5.20 10.22
CA ASP A 114 -8.96 6.21 11.24
C ASP A 114 -7.53 6.12 11.82
N GLY A 115 -6.89 7.26 12.00
CA GLY A 115 -5.54 7.35 12.55
C GLY A 115 -4.41 7.14 11.55
N SER A 116 -4.69 6.98 10.26
CA SER A 116 -3.67 6.99 9.20
C SER A 116 -2.95 8.34 9.15
N ALA A 117 -1.65 8.33 8.83
CA ALA A 117 -0.85 9.56 8.70
C ALA A 117 -1.33 10.42 7.51
N ALA A 118 -1.79 9.75 6.45
CA ALA A 118 -2.40 10.38 5.29
C ALA A 118 -3.27 9.36 4.55
N TYR A 119 -4.11 9.84 3.63
CA TYR A 119 -4.77 8.98 2.67
C TYR A 119 -4.94 9.65 1.31
N PHE A 120 -5.08 8.83 0.28
CA PHE A 120 -5.44 9.23 -1.08
C PHE A 120 -6.66 8.42 -1.52
N GLU A 121 -7.75 9.07 -1.87
CA GLU A 121 -8.85 8.44 -2.57
C GLU A 121 -8.64 8.56 -4.06
N ALA A 122 -8.72 7.46 -4.78
CA ALA A 122 -8.40 7.41 -6.20
C ALA A 122 -9.46 6.67 -7.01
N ILE A 123 -9.63 7.11 -8.25
CA ILE A 123 -10.36 6.40 -9.29
C ILE A 123 -9.36 5.61 -10.10
N LEU A 124 -9.53 4.28 -10.16
CA LEU A 124 -8.67 3.37 -10.91
C LEU A 124 -8.93 3.50 -12.40
N GLU A 125 -7.94 3.99 -13.14
CA GLU A 125 -8.04 4.23 -14.58
C GLU A 125 -7.32 3.17 -15.41
N VAL A 126 -6.22 2.59 -14.88
CA VAL A 126 -5.43 1.59 -15.57
C VAL A 126 -5.18 0.37 -14.70
N ARG A 127 -5.31 -0.80 -15.27
CA ARG A 127 -4.93 -2.09 -14.71
C ARG A 127 -4.01 -2.78 -15.70
N LEU A 128 -2.76 -3.01 -15.31
CA LEU A 128 -1.73 -3.54 -16.18
C LEU A 128 -1.20 -4.86 -15.62
N PRO A 129 -1.41 -5.97 -16.34
CA PRO A 129 -0.84 -7.26 -15.98
C PRO A 129 0.69 -7.22 -15.96
N ALA A 130 1.29 -7.60 -14.82
CA ALA A 130 2.73 -7.63 -14.62
C ALA A 130 3.16 -8.97 -13.98
N TYR A 131 3.24 -10.03 -14.77
CA TYR A 131 3.59 -11.40 -14.33
C TYR A 131 2.72 -11.91 -13.18
N SER A 132 3.29 -12.04 -11.96
CA SER A 132 2.59 -12.50 -10.76
C SER A 132 1.73 -11.42 -10.09
N HIS A 133 1.83 -10.18 -10.54
CA HIS A 133 1.14 -9.02 -9.97
C HIS A 133 0.28 -8.31 -11.03
N GLU A 134 -0.56 -7.43 -10.54
CA GLU A 134 -1.24 -6.39 -11.31
C GLU A 134 -0.78 -5.04 -10.83
N ILE A 135 -0.47 -4.13 -11.75
CA ILE A 135 -0.20 -2.73 -11.47
C ILE A 135 -1.50 -1.96 -11.65
N PHE A 136 -1.90 -1.21 -10.64
CA PHE A 136 -3.04 -0.32 -10.69
C PHE A 136 -2.55 1.12 -10.74
N LEU A 137 -3.07 1.91 -11.67
CA LEU A 137 -2.90 3.36 -11.71
C LEU A 137 -4.23 4.01 -11.37
N GLY A 138 -4.20 4.92 -10.41
CA GLY A 138 -5.38 5.65 -9.97
C GLY A 138 -5.15 7.16 -9.96
N ARG A 139 -6.10 7.89 -10.53
CA ARG A 139 -6.13 9.35 -10.43
C ARG A 139 -6.69 9.73 -9.06
N VAL A 140 -5.92 10.47 -8.29
CA VAL A 140 -6.32 10.96 -6.96
C VAL A 140 -7.40 12.03 -7.11
N VAL A 141 -8.47 11.88 -6.35
CA VAL A 141 -9.63 12.80 -6.36
C VAL A 141 -9.87 13.46 -5.02
N ALA A 142 -9.37 12.87 -3.93
CA ALA A 142 -9.38 13.46 -2.59
C ALA A 142 -8.16 12.96 -1.81
N SER A 143 -7.67 13.76 -0.87
CA SER A 143 -6.58 13.39 0.02
C SER A 143 -6.62 14.22 1.30
N SER A 144 -6.08 13.65 2.38
CA SER A 144 -5.85 14.40 3.62
C SER A 144 -4.61 13.87 4.32
N THR A 145 -4.04 14.70 5.19
CA THR A 145 -2.96 14.35 6.10
C THR A 145 -3.41 14.62 7.52
N GLU A 146 -3.00 13.76 8.46
CA GLU A 146 -3.29 13.95 9.89
C GLU A 146 -2.11 14.65 10.55
N PRO A 147 -2.26 15.91 11.01
CA PRO A 147 -1.20 16.64 11.69
C PRO A 147 -0.72 15.91 12.94
N GLY A 148 0.61 15.77 13.08
CA GLY A 148 1.22 15.11 14.23
C GLY A 148 1.31 13.58 14.14
N LYS A 149 0.75 12.94 13.11
CA LYS A 149 0.96 11.51 12.82
C LYS A 149 2.21 11.32 11.98
N ARG A 150 3.15 10.51 12.46
CA ARG A 150 4.36 10.13 11.72
C ARG A 150 4.11 8.83 10.95
N PRO A 151 4.62 8.69 9.71
CA PRO A 151 4.39 7.48 8.92
C PRO A 151 5.18 6.29 9.47
N MET A 152 4.64 5.09 9.25
CA MET A 152 5.33 3.82 9.49
C MET A 152 6.30 3.52 8.36
N VAL A 153 7.48 2.99 8.70
CA VAL A 153 8.49 2.52 7.76
C VAL A 153 8.60 1.00 7.82
N TYR A 154 8.64 0.36 6.66
CA TYR A 154 8.97 -1.05 6.52
C TYR A 154 10.41 -1.18 5.99
N TYR A 155 11.27 -1.79 6.79
CA TYR A 155 12.68 -1.98 6.46
C TYR A 155 13.17 -3.32 7.00
N ASP A 156 13.96 -4.03 6.20
CA ASP A 156 14.61 -5.31 6.52
C ASP A 156 13.66 -6.38 7.11
N GLY A 157 12.41 -6.40 6.64
CA GLY A 157 11.41 -7.37 7.06
C GLY A 157 10.62 -6.98 8.32
N SER A 158 10.80 -5.77 8.85
CA SER A 158 10.18 -5.27 10.07
C SER A 158 9.55 -3.90 9.90
N MET A 159 8.62 -3.56 10.78
CA MET A 159 8.00 -2.24 10.86
C MET A 159 8.78 -1.39 11.87
N HIS A 160 9.06 -0.16 11.49
CA HIS A 160 9.83 0.80 12.30
C HIS A 160 9.07 2.12 12.38
N ASP A 161 9.34 2.92 13.41
CA ASP A 161 9.04 4.33 13.46
C ASP A 161 10.06 5.14 12.64
N VAL A 162 9.69 6.34 12.26
CA VAL A 162 10.65 7.32 11.72
C VAL A 162 11.09 8.19 12.88
N ASP A 163 12.17 7.81 13.52
CA ASP A 163 12.82 8.71 14.46
C ASP A 163 13.42 9.87 13.67
N GLY A 164 12.90 11.08 13.95
CA GLY A 164 13.09 12.27 13.14
C GLY A 164 14.53 12.80 13.01
N HIS A 165 15.52 11.92 12.93
CA HIS A 165 16.84 12.27 12.43
C HIS A 165 16.75 12.40 10.92
N LEU A 166 16.41 13.59 10.46
CA LEU A 166 16.75 14.01 9.12
C LEU A 166 18.22 13.67 8.92
N LEU A 167 18.52 12.81 7.96
CA LEU A 167 19.88 12.70 7.45
C LEU A 167 20.22 14.06 6.85
N ASP A 168 20.83 14.92 7.64
CA ASP A 168 21.35 16.20 7.17
C ASP A 168 22.31 15.91 6.02
N GLY A 169 21.94 16.31 4.82
CA GLY A 169 22.88 16.26 3.71
C GLY A 169 22.34 16.12 2.30
N ALA A 170 21.05 16.11 2.07
CA ALA A 170 20.49 16.22 0.71
C ALA A 170 19.74 17.55 0.57
N ARG A 171 20.49 18.62 0.28
CA ARG A 171 19.97 19.83 -0.37
C ARG A 171 20.11 19.67 -1.88
#